data_dc353b717044d6b40f75143d8cf26f0c
#
_entry.id   dc353b717044d6b40f75143d8cf26f0c
#
_cell.length_a   1.000
_cell.length_b   1.000
_cell.length_c   1.000
_cell.angle_alpha   90.00
_cell.angle_beta   90.00
_cell.angle_gamma   90.00
#
_symmetry.space_group_name_H-M   'P 1'
#
loop_
_entity.id
_entity.type
_entity.pdbx_description
1 polymer ?
#
loop_
_entity_poly.entity_id
_entity_poly.type
_entity_poly.pdbx_seq_one_letter_code
_entity_poly.pdbx_strand_id
1 'polypeptide(L)'
;MQKKGRLAAWSLLLLCILVSGLCFSAKAEDTCQTASLKWMIYGEKTQEWDRVFQEFNEELHQFYPNMNVEFEVISKDSYARQWEMKMAAGESIDIAWIGSEVLSFSEEVKKGNFMAMDYLLNICGKDLTEQIPQELWEKQKRDSNTYGIPVLGPLYRENRTLIVNKNLMDRYGDFEEILTVNREYPYTEKECFTVMEPFLEKVKENHALGKGVDYQSVCKLADKGYEGLYGVDSPFVIRIFDEKPVVYNKYELDSYRDCFEVMSDWYQKGYIREDVAYLINPGEENGKISGNILFVEETGEKKSVFDQIDTEYESMQGDLEGYRYISGDTGRNCLVISKTSKYPKEAMELLNLLHSEEGKELYRLLANGVEKTDYIRVRQDTDIIARMTDNNHHYKYSVSPVNFGNLFHGFELCEGQFDKIQENNQEAMISRLEGFELDVRMIAVEMKKIDLIVQRYKEPLIEGITQDWKTEYQEFCAEMEAAGSQKVVEEIQRQIDRFLVQKNS
;
A
#
# COMPACT_ATOMS: atom_id res chain seq x y z
N MET A 1 -30.43 88.66 -12.64
CA MET A 1 -30.43 87.27 -12.04
C MET A 1 -29.96 86.16 -13.04
N GLN A 2 -28.96 86.45 -13.92
CA GLN A 2 -28.54 85.48 -14.96
C GLN A 2 -27.05 85.11 -14.93
N LYS A 3 -26.30 85.53 -13.90
CA LYS A 3 -24.85 85.24 -13.83
C LYS A 3 -24.47 84.14 -12.76
N LYS A 4 -25.36 83.75 -11.89
CA LYS A 4 -25.09 82.69 -10.87
C LYS A 4 -25.34 81.24 -11.35
N GLY A 5 -26.08 81.00 -12.43
CA GLY A 5 -26.38 79.70 -12.94
C GLY A 5 -25.30 79.04 -13.81
N ARG A 6 -24.41 79.84 -14.41
CA ARG A 6 -23.32 79.38 -15.30
C ARG A 6 -22.07 78.90 -14.55
N LEU A 7 -21.75 79.42 -13.37
CA LEU A 7 -20.62 78.92 -12.56
C LEU A 7 -20.92 77.52 -11.89
N ALA A 8 -22.17 77.29 -11.53
CA ALA A 8 -22.55 75.99 -10.91
C ALA A 8 -22.55 74.84 -11.93
N ALA A 9 -22.87 75.11 -13.21
CA ALA A 9 -22.84 74.07 -14.28
C ALA A 9 -21.39 73.70 -14.65
N TRP A 10 -20.47 74.58 -14.59
CA TRP A 10 -19.05 74.27 -14.88
C TRP A 10 -18.33 73.59 -13.75
N SER A 11 -18.67 73.82 -12.49
CA SER A 11 -18.16 73.07 -11.35
C SER A 11 -18.67 71.66 -11.27
N LEU A 12 -19.92 71.39 -11.68
CA LEU A 12 -20.43 70.01 -11.76
C LEU A 12 -19.81 69.23 -12.93
N LEU A 13 -19.52 69.86 -14.07
CA LEU A 13 -18.87 69.21 -15.20
C LEU A 13 -17.38 68.87 -14.90
N LEU A 14 -16.66 69.73 -14.17
CA LEU A 14 -15.31 69.45 -13.73
C LEU A 14 -15.25 68.37 -12.64
N LEU A 15 -16.28 68.25 -11.77
CA LEU A 15 -16.38 67.18 -10.78
C LEU A 15 -16.68 65.84 -11.42
N CYS A 16 -17.49 65.80 -12.45
CA CYS A 16 -17.79 64.56 -13.22
C CYS A 16 -16.56 64.08 -14.03
N ILE A 17 -15.71 65.00 -14.54
CA ILE A 17 -14.51 64.63 -15.27
C ILE A 17 -13.39 64.13 -14.28
N LEU A 18 -13.33 64.68 -13.07
CA LEU A 18 -12.44 64.19 -12.04
C LEU A 18 -12.86 62.84 -11.45
N VAL A 19 -14.14 62.56 -11.34
CA VAL A 19 -14.66 61.26 -10.87
C VAL A 19 -14.55 60.17 -11.96
N SER A 20 -14.74 60.53 -13.26
CA SER A 20 -14.50 59.59 -14.36
C SER A 20 -13.02 59.34 -14.66
N GLY A 21 -12.12 60.26 -14.27
CA GLY A 21 -10.66 60.05 -14.38
C GLY A 21 -10.08 59.19 -13.26
N LEU A 22 -10.77 59.06 -12.12
CA LEU A 22 -10.36 58.18 -11.00
C LEU A 22 -10.88 56.74 -11.12
N CYS A 23 -11.83 56.48 -12.03
CA CYS A 23 -12.32 55.12 -12.27
C CYS A 23 -11.54 54.37 -13.36
N PHE A 24 -10.50 54.94 -13.97
CA PHE A 24 -9.75 54.29 -15.05
C PHE A 24 -8.28 54.03 -14.69
N SER A 25 -7.99 53.76 -13.42
CA SER A 25 -6.66 53.28 -13.02
C SER A 25 -6.75 52.32 -11.84
N ALA A 26 -7.83 51.58 -11.68
CA ALA A 26 -7.73 50.27 -11.09
C ALA A 26 -7.28 49.32 -12.23
N LYS A 27 -5.97 49.33 -12.53
CA LYS A 27 -5.37 48.05 -12.93
C LYS A 27 -5.83 47.07 -11.87
N ALA A 28 -6.69 46.14 -12.23
CA ALA A 28 -6.73 44.88 -11.56
C ALA A 28 -5.27 44.35 -11.67
N GLU A 29 -4.47 44.55 -10.64
CA GLU A 29 -3.48 43.56 -10.30
C GLU A 29 -4.33 42.34 -10.09
N ASP A 30 -4.45 41.49 -11.11
CA ASP A 30 -4.58 40.10 -10.92
C ASP A 30 -3.39 39.71 -10.01
N THR A 31 -3.58 39.84 -8.72
CA THR A 31 -2.79 39.10 -7.76
C THR A 31 -3.14 37.66 -8.05
N CYS A 32 -2.40 37.05 -8.97
CA CYS A 32 -2.47 35.64 -9.24
C CYS A 32 -2.17 34.98 -7.89
N GLN A 33 -3.24 34.60 -7.18
CA GLN A 33 -3.13 34.04 -5.84
C GLN A 33 -2.43 32.71 -6.00
N THR A 34 -1.27 32.56 -5.36
CA THR A 34 -0.54 31.29 -5.38
C THR A 34 -1.41 30.21 -4.78
N ALA A 35 -1.70 29.17 -5.55
CA ALA A 35 -2.37 27.98 -5.07
C ALA A 35 -1.38 27.15 -4.26
N SER A 36 -1.61 27.02 -2.96
CA SER A 36 -0.84 26.13 -2.09
C SER A 36 -1.66 24.89 -1.80
N LEU A 37 -1.40 23.81 -2.54
CA LEU A 37 -2.07 22.53 -2.42
C LEU A 37 -1.54 21.78 -1.21
N LYS A 38 -2.43 21.17 -0.44
CA LYS A 38 -2.06 20.22 0.62
C LYS A 38 -2.29 18.81 0.15
N TRP A 39 -1.20 18.03 0.08
CA TRP A 39 -1.23 16.63 -0.32
C TRP A 39 -0.89 15.71 0.86
N MET A 40 -1.89 15.00 1.35
CA MET A 40 -1.75 14.03 2.42
C MET A 40 -1.32 12.68 1.86
N ILE A 41 -0.15 12.19 2.26
CA ILE A 41 0.48 10.97 1.76
C ILE A 41 0.69 9.98 2.90
N TYR A 42 0.40 8.73 2.63
CA TYR A 42 0.71 7.60 3.50
C TYR A 42 2.18 7.19 3.37
N GLY A 43 2.90 7.13 4.50
CA GLY A 43 4.31 6.71 4.54
C GLY A 43 5.05 7.18 5.79
N GLU A 44 6.35 6.93 5.82
CA GLU A 44 7.24 7.37 6.91
C GLU A 44 8.12 8.52 6.46
N LYS A 45 8.00 9.69 7.13
CA LYS A 45 8.80 10.87 6.77
C LYS A 45 10.25 10.69 7.21
N THR A 46 11.20 10.78 6.26
CA THR A 46 12.63 10.87 6.53
C THR A 46 13.12 12.32 6.37
N GLN A 47 14.38 12.60 6.74
CA GLN A 47 14.94 13.96 6.64
C GLN A 47 15.10 14.43 5.19
N GLU A 48 15.27 13.51 4.26
CA GLU A 48 15.50 13.77 2.85
C GLU A 48 14.25 14.24 2.11
N TRP A 49 13.07 13.99 2.66
CA TRP A 49 11.79 14.42 2.09
C TRP A 49 11.72 15.93 1.86
N ASP A 50 12.18 16.71 2.83
CA ASP A 50 12.10 18.18 2.73
C ASP A 50 12.91 18.71 1.54
N ARG A 51 14.08 18.10 1.25
CA ARG A 51 14.88 18.41 0.06
C ARG A 51 14.16 18.07 -1.25
N VAL A 52 13.65 16.83 -1.35
CA VAL A 52 12.96 16.36 -2.56
C VAL A 52 11.71 17.19 -2.83
N PHE A 53 10.94 17.51 -1.78
CA PHE A 53 9.73 18.32 -1.94
C PHE A 53 10.02 19.78 -2.30
N GLN A 54 11.13 20.32 -1.84
CA GLN A 54 11.57 21.64 -2.27
C GLN A 54 11.93 21.62 -3.76
N GLU A 55 12.77 20.69 -4.20
CA GLU A 55 13.16 20.58 -5.61
C GLU A 55 11.94 20.30 -6.50
N PHE A 56 11.00 19.49 -6.03
CA PHE A 56 9.73 19.26 -6.73
C PHE A 56 8.96 20.56 -6.99
N ASN A 57 8.83 21.42 -5.97
CA ASN A 57 8.14 22.70 -6.15
C ASN A 57 8.90 23.65 -7.06
N GLU A 58 10.24 23.66 -7.03
CA GLU A 58 11.07 24.45 -7.94
C GLU A 58 10.87 24.02 -9.40
N GLU A 59 10.84 22.71 -9.68
CA GLU A 59 10.56 22.18 -11.02
C GLU A 59 9.08 22.36 -11.43
N LEU A 60 8.13 22.21 -10.48
CA LEU A 60 6.71 22.44 -10.74
C LEU A 60 6.43 23.86 -11.25
N HIS A 61 7.18 24.85 -10.78
CA HIS A 61 7.03 26.25 -11.22
C HIS A 61 7.35 26.47 -12.71
N GLN A 62 8.03 25.54 -13.38
CA GLN A 62 8.22 25.59 -14.83
C GLN A 62 6.91 25.34 -15.58
N PHE A 63 6.00 24.57 -15.01
CA PHE A 63 4.68 24.25 -15.55
C PHE A 63 3.59 25.20 -15.01
N TYR A 64 3.60 25.39 -13.69
CA TYR A 64 2.61 26.19 -12.96
C TYR A 64 3.31 27.20 -12.02
N PRO A 65 3.70 28.39 -12.51
CA PRO A 65 4.49 29.37 -11.73
C PRO A 65 3.83 29.83 -10.42
N ASN A 66 2.51 29.65 -10.28
CA ASN A 66 1.74 30.09 -9.11
C ASN A 66 1.13 28.89 -8.36
N MET A 67 1.75 27.73 -8.42
CA MET A 67 1.31 26.54 -7.70
C MET A 67 2.44 26.01 -6.82
N ASN A 68 2.13 25.74 -5.55
CA ASN A 68 3.00 25.03 -4.62
C ASN A 68 2.27 23.82 -4.06
N VAL A 69 3.02 22.82 -3.64
CA VAL A 69 2.50 21.63 -2.96
C VAL A 69 3.16 21.50 -1.60
N GLU A 70 2.34 21.42 -0.56
CA GLU A 70 2.73 21.09 0.80
C GLU A 70 2.41 19.60 1.03
N PHE A 71 3.46 18.79 1.14
CA PHE A 71 3.30 17.36 1.36
C PHE A 71 3.25 17.03 2.85
N GLU A 72 2.21 16.33 3.25
CA GLU A 72 2.01 15.87 4.62
C GLU A 72 2.12 14.34 4.67
N VAL A 73 3.32 13.84 5.02
CA VAL A 73 3.61 12.40 5.12
C VAL A 73 3.18 11.90 6.48
N ILE A 74 2.29 10.92 6.52
CA ILE A 74 1.67 10.40 7.75
C ILE A 74 1.84 8.88 7.81
N SER A 75 2.29 8.38 8.96
CA SER A 75 2.45 6.95 9.19
C SER A 75 1.14 6.18 9.13
N LYS A 76 1.20 4.89 8.80
CA LYS A 76 0.06 3.98 8.69
C LYS A 76 -0.86 4.07 9.91
N ASP A 77 -0.29 3.95 11.11
CA ASP A 77 -1.05 3.89 12.37
C ASP A 77 -1.78 5.21 12.69
N SER A 78 -1.32 6.31 12.12
CA SER A 78 -1.87 7.65 12.38
C SER A 78 -2.77 8.16 11.26
N TYR A 79 -2.72 7.57 10.07
CA TYR A 79 -3.33 8.12 8.86
C TYR A 79 -4.85 8.31 8.98
N ALA A 80 -5.58 7.25 9.32
CA ALA A 80 -7.04 7.30 9.49
C ALA A 80 -7.46 8.33 10.53
N ARG A 81 -6.79 8.34 11.68
CA ARG A 81 -7.07 9.29 12.76
C ARG A 81 -6.83 10.75 12.35
N GLN A 82 -5.71 11.01 11.66
CA GLN A 82 -5.37 12.35 11.17
C GLN A 82 -6.39 12.81 10.13
N TRP A 83 -6.77 11.93 9.21
CA TRP A 83 -7.82 12.19 8.23
C TRP A 83 -9.14 12.59 8.90
N GLU A 84 -9.64 11.77 9.84
CA GLU A 84 -10.89 12.05 10.55
C GLU A 84 -10.85 13.38 11.30
N MET A 85 -9.75 13.67 11.99
CA MET A 85 -9.59 14.94 12.72
C MET A 85 -9.61 16.15 11.78
N LYS A 86 -8.91 16.08 10.66
CA LYS A 86 -8.85 17.16 9.66
C LYS A 86 -10.20 17.38 8.98
N MET A 87 -10.89 16.30 8.60
CA MET A 87 -12.24 16.39 8.02
C MET A 87 -13.23 16.99 9.01
N ALA A 88 -13.20 16.59 10.28
CA ALA A 88 -14.05 17.15 11.33
C ALA A 88 -13.75 18.63 11.62
N ALA A 89 -12.48 19.04 11.53
CA ALA A 89 -12.07 20.44 11.70
C ALA A 89 -12.33 21.30 10.46
N GLY A 90 -12.69 20.72 9.30
CA GLY A 90 -12.83 21.44 8.05
C GLY A 90 -11.48 21.99 7.50
N GLU A 91 -10.37 21.34 7.86
CA GLU A 91 -9.06 21.70 7.33
C GLU A 91 -9.02 21.44 5.82
N SER A 92 -8.33 22.32 5.08
CA SER A 92 -8.12 22.10 3.66
C SER A 92 -7.15 20.96 3.44
N ILE A 93 -7.60 19.92 2.76
CA ILE A 93 -6.77 18.89 2.14
C ILE A 93 -7.19 18.89 0.67
N ASP A 94 -6.22 19.03 -0.25
CA ASP A 94 -6.54 19.11 -1.65
C ASP A 94 -6.41 17.75 -2.34
N ILE A 95 -5.35 17.00 -2.03
CA ILE A 95 -5.14 15.64 -2.52
C ILE A 95 -4.88 14.72 -1.33
N ALA A 96 -5.44 13.50 -1.36
CA ALA A 96 -5.12 12.45 -0.40
C ALA A 96 -5.01 11.08 -1.09
N TRP A 97 -4.14 10.22 -0.55
CA TRP A 97 -4.08 8.82 -0.95
C TRP A 97 -5.05 8.00 -0.12
N ILE A 98 -5.80 7.10 -0.76
CA ILE A 98 -6.76 6.21 -0.12
C ILE A 98 -6.44 4.77 -0.51
N GLY A 99 -6.41 3.90 0.49
CA GLY A 99 -6.24 2.47 0.31
C GLY A 99 -6.89 1.70 1.45
N SER A 100 -7.32 0.45 1.18
CA SER A 100 -8.04 -0.40 2.12
C SER A 100 -7.30 -0.64 3.44
N GLU A 101 -5.97 -0.51 3.42
CA GLU A 101 -5.10 -0.67 4.59
C GLU A 101 -5.12 0.52 5.58
N VAL A 102 -5.65 1.67 5.18
CA VAL A 102 -5.71 2.88 6.02
C VAL A 102 -7.10 3.50 6.09
N LEU A 103 -7.87 3.52 4.98
CA LEU A 103 -9.21 4.13 4.92
C LEU A 103 -10.12 3.36 3.97
N SER A 104 -11.36 3.14 4.36
CA SER A 104 -12.38 2.58 3.47
C SER A 104 -12.88 3.64 2.47
N PHE A 105 -12.59 3.46 1.20
CA PHE A 105 -13.06 4.33 0.13
C PHE A 105 -14.57 4.54 0.17
N SER A 106 -15.34 3.45 0.25
CA SER A 106 -16.81 3.52 0.24
C SER A 106 -17.41 4.20 1.47
N GLU A 107 -16.82 4.01 2.64
CA GLU A 107 -17.29 4.71 3.85
C GLU A 107 -17.03 6.22 3.74
N GLU A 108 -15.88 6.61 3.21
CA GLU A 108 -15.55 8.03 3.05
C GLU A 108 -16.41 8.71 1.97
N VAL A 109 -16.77 7.99 0.88
CA VAL A 109 -17.76 8.47 -0.10
C VAL A 109 -19.13 8.64 0.56
N LYS A 110 -19.62 7.67 1.35
CA LYS A 110 -20.89 7.77 2.10
C LYS A 110 -20.92 8.94 3.10
N LYS A 111 -19.78 9.23 3.76
CA LYS A 111 -19.62 10.42 4.62
C LYS A 111 -19.60 11.72 3.81
N GLY A 112 -19.43 11.66 2.50
CA GLY A 112 -19.31 12.80 1.60
C GLY A 112 -18.01 13.56 1.77
N ASN A 113 -16.92 12.88 2.11
CA ASN A 113 -15.60 13.47 2.33
C ASN A 113 -14.79 13.65 1.03
N PHE A 114 -15.22 13.03 -0.08
CA PHE A 114 -14.57 13.16 -1.39
C PHE A 114 -15.42 14.00 -2.35
N MET A 115 -14.76 14.69 -3.26
CA MET A 115 -15.38 15.43 -4.35
C MET A 115 -15.66 14.49 -5.52
N ALA A 116 -16.83 14.61 -6.16
CA ALA A 116 -17.09 13.98 -7.44
C ALA A 116 -16.27 14.69 -8.53
N MET A 117 -15.47 13.94 -9.28
CA MET A 117 -14.42 14.48 -10.14
C MET A 117 -14.80 14.51 -11.63
N ASP A 118 -15.98 14.02 -12.03
CA ASP A 118 -16.38 13.88 -13.44
C ASP A 118 -16.25 15.19 -14.22
N TYR A 119 -16.64 16.32 -13.62
CA TYR A 119 -16.49 17.64 -14.24
C TYR A 119 -15.01 18.03 -14.41
N LEU A 120 -14.19 17.83 -13.38
CA LEU A 120 -12.75 18.16 -13.38
C LEU A 120 -11.99 17.28 -14.39
N LEU A 121 -12.28 15.99 -14.42
CA LEU A 121 -11.71 15.06 -15.40
C LEU A 121 -12.01 15.51 -16.84
N ASN A 122 -13.22 15.96 -17.09
CA ASN A 122 -13.61 16.43 -18.43
C ASN A 122 -12.89 17.71 -18.87
N ILE A 123 -12.58 18.63 -17.96
CA ILE A 123 -11.97 19.93 -18.31
C ILE A 123 -10.45 19.97 -18.24
N CYS A 124 -9.82 19.16 -17.37
CA CYS A 124 -8.37 19.17 -17.15
C CYS A 124 -7.75 17.80 -16.82
N GLY A 125 -8.49 16.69 -16.98
CA GLY A 125 -8.00 15.33 -16.68
C GLY A 125 -7.75 14.46 -17.93
N LYS A 126 -7.33 15.07 -19.05
CA LYS A 126 -7.20 14.35 -20.34
C LYS A 126 -6.21 13.19 -20.27
N ASP A 127 -4.99 13.44 -19.80
CA ASP A 127 -3.95 12.41 -19.76
C ASP A 127 -4.33 11.27 -18.80
N LEU A 128 -4.94 11.61 -17.65
CA LEU A 128 -5.53 10.63 -16.73
C LEU A 128 -6.53 9.71 -17.44
N THR A 129 -7.47 10.28 -18.21
CA THR A 129 -8.52 9.50 -18.87
C THR A 129 -8.01 8.68 -20.06
N GLU A 130 -6.92 9.12 -20.71
CA GLU A 130 -6.30 8.40 -21.84
C GLU A 130 -5.36 7.28 -21.36
N GLN A 131 -4.68 7.42 -20.22
CA GLN A 131 -3.70 6.45 -19.76
C GLN A 131 -4.27 5.39 -18.82
N ILE A 132 -5.27 5.74 -18.02
CA ILE A 132 -5.84 4.80 -17.05
C ILE A 132 -6.92 3.94 -17.71
N PRO A 133 -6.80 2.59 -17.66
CA PRO A 133 -7.81 1.67 -18.20
C PRO A 133 -9.21 1.88 -17.64
N GLN A 134 -10.23 1.76 -18.50
CA GLN A 134 -11.62 2.04 -18.14
C GLN A 134 -12.12 1.15 -16.99
N GLU A 135 -11.68 -0.09 -16.92
CA GLU A 135 -12.04 -1.04 -15.85
C GLU A 135 -11.58 -0.57 -14.45
N LEU A 136 -10.48 0.18 -14.36
CA LEU A 136 -10.01 0.75 -13.09
C LEU A 136 -10.87 1.94 -12.67
N TRP A 137 -11.32 2.77 -13.64
CA TRP A 137 -12.25 3.86 -13.37
C TRP A 137 -13.59 3.36 -12.81
N GLU A 138 -14.12 2.24 -13.33
CA GLU A 138 -15.38 1.67 -12.83
C GLU A 138 -15.31 1.32 -11.33
N LYS A 139 -14.14 0.92 -10.83
CA LYS A 139 -13.93 0.63 -9.41
C LYS A 139 -13.99 1.89 -8.52
N GLN A 140 -13.78 3.08 -9.09
CA GLN A 140 -13.81 4.36 -8.38
C GLN A 140 -15.17 5.07 -8.43
N LYS A 141 -16.17 4.44 -9.05
CA LYS A 141 -17.51 5.01 -9.15
C LYS A 141 -18.42 4.59 -8.00
N ARG A 142 -19.23 5.53 -7.55
CA ARG A 142 -20.39 5.29 -6.67
C ARG A 142 -21.54 6.16 -7.17
N ASP A 143 -22.74 5.57 -7.29
CA ASP A 143 -23.94 6.27 -7.79
C ASP A 143 -23.68 7.04 -9.11
N SER A 144 -22.94 6.42 -10.03
CA SER A 144 -22.56 6.97 -11.35
C SER A 144 -21.58 8.15 -11.32
N ASN A 145 -21.04 8.55 -10.17
CA ASN A 145 -20.02 9.58 -10.05
C ASN A 145 -18.66 8.96 -9.73
N THR A 146 -17.59 9.55 -10.26
CA THR A 146 -16.20 9.16 -10.02
C THR A 146 -15.64 9.94 -8.84
N TYR A 147 -15.11 9.23 -7.82
CA TYR A 147 -14.58 9.84 -6.59
C TYR A 147 -13.09 9.60 -6.36
N GLY A 148 -12.46 8.74 -7.14
CA GLY A 148 -11.04 8.42 -7.03
C GLY A 148 -10.34 8.41 -8.39
N ILE A 149 -9.05 8.69 -8.41
CA ILE A 149 -8.15 8.49 -9.55
C ILE A 149 -7.39 7.19 -9.26
N PRO A 150 -7.61 6.13 -10.05
CA PRO A 150 -6.90 4.86 -9.85
C PRO A 150 -5.39 5.05 -9.91
N VAL A 151 -4.66 4.37 -9.05
CA VAL A 151 -3.19 4.32 -9.16
C VAL A 151 -2.77 3.21 -10.12
N LEU A 152 -1.75 3.48 -10.93
CA LEU A 152 -1.20 2.53 -11.88
C LEU A 152 0.05 1.84 -11.32
N GLY A 153 0.03 0.52 -11.28
CA GLY A 153 1.11 -0.31 -10.76
C GLY A 153 0.69 -1.78 -10.66
N PRO A 154 1.31 -2.58 -9.77
CA PRO A 154 0.89 -3.95 -9.49
C PRO A 154 -0.54 -3.97 -8.94
N LEU A 155 -1.42 -4.74 -9.59
CA LEU A 155 -2.79 -5.00 -9.13
C LEU A 155 -2.88 -6.31 -8.36
N TYR A 156 -1.96 -7.23 -8.60
CA TYR A 156 -1.86 -8.50 -7.89
C TYR A 156 -1.21 -8.30 -6.52
N ARG A 157 -1.60 -9.14 -5.57
CA ARG A 157 -0.92 -9.20 -4.29
C ARG A 157 0.47 -9.79 -4.47
N GLU A 158 1.39 -9.37 -3.63
CA GLU A 158 2.72 -9.94 -3.59
C GLU A 158 2.67 -11.41 -3.18
N ASN A 159 3.48 -12.23 -3.87
CA ASN A 159 3.62 -13.64 -3.55
C ASN A 159 4.61 -13.84 -2.41
N ARG A 160 4.45 -14.96 -1.72
CA ARG A 160 5.40 -15.38 -0.71
C ARG A 160 6.65 -15.91 -1.38
N THR A 161 7.75 -15.26 -1.11
CA THR A 161 9.07 -15.58 -1.67
C THR A 161 9.97 -16.10 -0.55
N LEU A 162 10.50 -17.29 -0.74
CA LEU A 162 11.55 -17.82 0.12
C LEU A 162 12.86 -17.09 -0.15
N ILE A 163 13.50 -16.63 0.91
CA ILE A 163 14.80 -16.00 0.88
C ILE A 163 15.73 -16.78 1.83
N VAL A 164 16.87 -17.21 1.32
CA VAL A 164 17.77 -18.10 2.04
C VAL A 164 19.22 -17.75 1.75
N ASN A 165 20.10 -17.97 2.73
CA ASN A 165 21.54 -17.84 2.55
C ASN A 165 22.04 -18.77 1.44
N LYS A 166 22.50 -18.19 0.32
CA LYS A 166 22.93 -18.94 -0.87
C LYS A 166 24.05 -19.93 -0.58
N ASN A 167 25.09 -19.50 0.14
CA ASN A 167 26.25 -20.36 0.41
C ASN A 167 25.88 -21.58 1.27
N LEU A 168 24.92 -21.42 2.18
CA LEU A 168 24.44 -22.53 3.00
C LEU A 168 23.51 -23.43 2.20
N MET A 169 22.62 -22.85 1.41
CA MET A 169 21.69 -23.61 0.57
C MET A 169 22.44 -24.43 -0.49
N ASP A 170 23.40 -23.85 -1.20
CA ASP A 170 24.24 -24.56 -2.20
C ASP A 170 24.99 -25.75 -1.60
N ARG A 171 25.33 -25.66 -0.30
CA ARG A 171 26.12 -26.70 0.39
C ARG A 171 25.28 -27.77 1.06
N TYR A 172 24.14 -27.40 1.63
CA TYR A 172 23.39 -28.26 2.56
C TYR A 172 21.95 -28.51 2.15
N GLY A 173 21.38 -27.76 1.19
CA GLY A 173 19.96 -27.84 0.82
C GLY A 173 19.72 -28.23 -0.64
N ASP A 174 18.46 -28.34 -0.97
CA ASP A 174 17.95 -28.40 -2.35
C ASP A 174 16.86 -27.33 -2.51
N PHE A 175 17.25 -26.21 -3.10
CA PHE A 175 16.36 -25.05 -3.25
C PHE A 175 15.18 -25.35 -4.17
N GLU A 176 15.42 -26.07 -5.25
CA GLU A 176 14.37 -26.39 -6.24
C GLU A 176 13.37 -27.39 -5.68
N GLU A 177 13.79 -28.32 -4.81
CA GLU A 177 12.88 -29.23 -4.10
C GLU A 177 11.93 -28.43 -3.22
N ILE A 178 12.47 -27.48 -2.42
CA ILE A 178 11.64 -26.64 -1.54
C ILE A 178 10.61 -25.84 -2.34
N LEU A 179 11.00 -25.24 -3.46
CA LEU A 179 10.09 -24.48 -4.31
C LEU A 179 9.04 -25.40 -4.95
N THR A 180 9.45 -26.56 -5.45
CA THR A 180 8.55 -27.52 -6.12
C THR A 180 7.48 -28.01 -5.15
N VAL A 181 7.85 -28.48 -3.97
CA VAL A 181 6.89 -28.93 -2.95
C VAL A 181 5.91 -27.81 -2.58
N ASN A 182 6.41 -26.59 -2.35
CA ASN A 182 5.52 -25.48 -2.00
C ASN A 182 4.54 -25.11 -3.11
N ARG A 183 4.94 -25.23 -4.39
CA ARG A 183 4.08 -24.96 -5.55
C ARG A 183 3.08 -26.06 -5.87
N GLU A 184 3.37 -27.28 -5.45
CA GLU A 184 2.46 -28.44 -5.66
C GLU A 184 1.13 -28.27 -4.92
N TYR A 185 1.17 -27.67 -3.73
CA TYR A 185 -0.01 -27.47 -2.90
C TYR A 185 -0.60 -26.07 -3.09
N PRO A 186 -1.89 -25.93 -3.44
CA PRO A 186 -2.54 -24.63 -3.55
C PRO A 186 -2.71 -23.94 -2.18
N TYR A 187 -2.83 -24.75 -1.11
CA TYR A 187 -2.86 -24.29 0.29
C TYR A 187 -1.65 -24.84 1.03
N THR A 188 -1.32 -24.27 2.17
CA THR A 188 -0.21 -24.78 2.96
C THR A 188 -0.60 -26.06 3.68
N GLU A 189 0.12 -27.11 3.40
CA GLU A 189 0.15 -28.39 4.09
C GLU A 189 1.42 -28.46 4.95
N LYS A 190 1.50 -29.42 5.86
CA LYS A 190 2.67 -29.58 6.75
C LYS A 190 3.97 -29.78 5.98
N GLU A 191 3.92 -30.43 4.83
CA GLU A 191 5.03 -30.67 3.92
C GLU A 191 5.68 -29.39 3.42
N CYS A 192 4.90 -28.30 3.26
CA CYS A 192 5.42 -27.00 2.85
C CYS A 192 6.48 -26.45 3.82
N PHE A 193 6.38 -26.79 5.10
CA PHE A 193 7.35 -26.44 6.12
C PHE A 193 8.44 -27.50 6.26
N THR A 194 8.03 -28.78 6.37
CA THR A 194 8.97 -29.86 6.72
C THR A 194 9.98 -30.16 5.62
N VAL A 195 9.69 -29.81 4.36
CA VAL A 195 10.67 -29.90 3.25
C VAL A 195 11.95 -29.05 3.51
N MET A 196 11.87 -28.05 4.38
CA MET A 196 13.01 -27.20 4.75
C MET A 196 13.87 -27.85 5.87
N GLU A 197 13.36 -28.85 6.60
CA GLU A 197 14.03 -29.42 7.76
C GLU A 197 15.38 -30.09 7.44
N PRO A 198 15.54 -30.86 6.33
CA PRO A 198 16.82 -31.46 6.00
C PRO A 198 17.94 -30.43 5.79
N PHE A 199 17.61 -29.24 5.29
CA PHE A 199 18.53 -28.12 5.17
C PHE A 199 18.88 -27.58 6.56
N LEU A 200 17.88 -27.28 7.39
CA LEU A 200 18.06 -26.71 8.73
C LEU A 200 18.87 -27.64 9.65
N GLU A 201 18.63 -28.94 9.59
CA GLU A 201 19.36 -29.95 10.35
C GLU A 201 20.85 -29.94 9.99
N LYS A 202 21.18 -30.01 8.70
CA LYS A 202 22.57 -29.99 8.23
C LYS A 202 23.27 -28.70 8.58
N VAL A 203 22.59 -27.56 8.47
CA VAL A 203 23.18 -26.25 8.85
C VAL A 203 23.47 -26.22 10.34
N LYS A 204 22.55 -26.75 11.17
CA LYS A 204 22.75 -26.85 12.63
C LYS A 204 23.92 -27.78 13.00
N GLU A 205 23.98 -28.98 12.41
CA GLU A 205 25.10 -29.93 12.63
C GLU A 205 26.44 -29.33 12.31
N ASN A 206 26.51 -28.41 11.35
CA ASN A 206 27.74 -27.71 10.95
C ASN A 206 27.95 -26.38 11.70
N HIS A 207 27.20 -26.12 12.77
CA HIS A 207 27.30 -24.91 13.62
C HIS A 207 27.16 -23.60 12.85
N ALA A 208 26.35 -23.58 11.76
CA ALA A 208 26.18 -22.46 10.87
C ALA A 208 24.79 -21.82 10.93
N LEU A 209 23.99 -22.14 11.97
CA LEU A 209 22.59 -21.71 12.08
C LEU A 209 22.43 -20.19 12.31
N GLY A 210 23.46 -19.51 12.81
CA GLY A 210 23.39 -18.08 13.07
C GLY A 210 22.24 -17.74 14.02
N LYS A 211 21.33 -16.83 13.60
CA LYS A 211 20.11 -16.49 14.32
C LYS A 211 18.93 -17.44 14.00
N GLY A 212 19.14 -18.44 13.13
CA GLY A 212 18.14 -19.44 12.78
C GLY A 212 17.15 -18.98 11.73
N VAL A 213 15.89 -19.41 11.90
CA VAL A 213 14.78 -19.11 11.01
C VAL A 213 14.03 -17.88 11.51
N ASP A 214 13.60 -17.02 10.61
CA ASP A 214 12.61 -16.00 10.91
C ASP A 214 11.21 -16.64 10.93
N TYR A 215 10.78 -17.04 12.11
CA TYR A 215 9.51 -17.73 12.32
C TYR A 215 8.30 -16.86 11.96
N GLN A 216 8.34 -15.54 12.23
CA GLN A 216 7.22 -14.64 11.90
C GLN A 216 6.98 -14.58 10.39
N SER A 217 8.06 -14.49 9.62
CA SER A 217 7.95 -14.46 8.18
C SER A 217 7.55 -15.82 7.61
N VAL A 218 8.10 -16.93 8.12
CA VAL A 218 7.76 -18.28 7.66
C VAL A 218 6.30 -18.64 7.95
N CYS A 219 5.75 -18.20 9.07
CA CYS A 219 4.33 -18.40 9.39
C CYS A 219 3.37 -17.74 8.40
N LYS A 220 3.82 -16.76 7.60
CA LYS A 220 3.01 -16.19 6.50
C LYS A 220 2.65 -17.24 5.44
N LEU A 221 3.37 -18.34 5.36
CA LEU A 221 2.98 -19.46 4.50
C LEU A 221 1.61 -20.03 4.85
N ALA A 222 1.19 -19.97 6.12
CA ALA A 222 -0.13 -20.45 6.53
C ALA A 222 -1.29 -19.71 5.85
N ASP A 223 -1.05 -18.52 5.34
CA ASP A 223 -2.03 -17.72 4.58
C ASP A 223 -2.01 -17.98 3.06
N LYS A 224 -1.16 -18.90 2.56
CA LYS A 224 -1.09 -19.23 1.13
C LYS A 224 -2.41 -19.85 0.65
N GLY A 225 -2.96 -19.34 -0.46
CA GLY A 225 -4.22 -19.82 -1.03
C GLY A 225 -5.48 -19.21 -0.40
N TYR A 226 -5.32 -18.26 0.53
CA TYR A 226 -6.45 -17.59 1.17
C TYR A 226 -6.51 -16.11 0.85
N GLU A 227 -7.74 -15.56 0.85
CA GLU A 227 -7.99 -14.12 0.78
C GLU A 227 -8.64 -13.66 2.08
N GLY A 228 -8.04 -12.65 2.73
CA GLY A 228 -8.58 -12.00 3.93
C GLY A 228 -9.80 -11.13 3.60
N LEU A 229 -10.77 -11.10 4.50
CA LEU A 229 -12.05 -10.41 4.28
C LEU A 229 -12.16 -9.08 5.02
N TYR A 230 -11.22 -8.78 5.91
CA TYR A 230 -11.22 -7.55 6.71
C TYR A 230 -9.80 -7.20 7.19
N GLY A 231 -9.21 -6.18 6.59
CA GLY A 231 -7.84 -5.77 6.92
C GLY A 231 -6.75 -6.77 6.50
N VAL A 232 -5.50 -6.42 6.77
CA VAL A 232 -4.32 -7.18 6.31
C VAL A 232 -4.22 -8.55 7.00
N ASP A 233 -4.50 -8.61 8.31
CA ASP A 233 -4.39 -9.83 9.14
C ASP A 233 -5.76 -10.40 9.54
N SER A 234 -6.75 -10.31 8.65
CA SER A 234 -8.09 -10.80 8.94
C SER A 234 -8.09 -12.22 9.49
N PRO A 235 -8.74 -12.49 10.63
CA PRO A 235 -9.00 -13.85 11.08
C PRO A 235 -9.95 -14.63 10.16
N PHE A 236 -10.72 -13.91 9.33
CA PHE A 236 -11.74 -14.47 8.45
C PHE A 236 -11.30 -14.42 7.01
N VAL A 237 -11.32 -15.58 6.35
CA VAL A 237 -10.77 -15.76 5.01
C VAL A 237 -11.71 -16.57 4.13
N ILE A 238 -11.51 -16.50 2.82
CA ILE A 238 -12.02 -17.47 1.86
C ILE A 238 -10.85 -18.21 1.21
N ARG A 239 -11.12 -19.39 0.66
CA ARG A 239 -10.20 -20.12 -0.20
C ARG A 239 -10.30 -19.60 -1.62
N ILE A 240 -9.18 -19.20 -2.22
CA ILE A 240 -9.18 -18.54 -3.54
C ILE A 240 -9.44 -19.51 -4.70
N PHE A 241 -9.18 -20.80 -4.52
CA PHE A 241 -9.37 -21.83 -5.55
C PHE A 241 -10.74 -22.52 -5.49
N ASP A 242 -11.54 -22.26 -4.45
CA ASP A 242 -12.85 -22.88 -4.31
C ASP A 242 -13.84 -22.27 -5.32
N GLU A 243 -14.72 -23.09 -5.89
CA GLU A 243 -15.75 -22.63 -6.83
C GLU A 243 -16.71 -21.62 -6.20
N LYS A 244 -17.00 -21.78 -4.91
CA LYS A 244 -17.85 -20.89 -4.13
C LYS A 244 -17.05 -20.31 -2.96
N PRO A 245 -17.08 -19.01 -2.73
CA PRO A 245 -16.47 -18.41 -1.56
C PRO A 245 -17.17 -18.92 -0.28
N VAL A 246 -16.47 -19.70 0.51
CA VAL A 246 -16.89 -20.13 1.85
C VAL A 246 -16.00 -19.41 2.86
N VAL A 247 -16.64 -18.83 3.88
CA VAL A 247 -15.93 -18.09 4.93
C VAL A 247 -15.43 -19.06 6.00
N TYR A 248 -14.17 -18.93 6.36
CA TYR A 248 -13.50 -19.68 7.40
C TYR A 248 -12.90 -18.75 8.45
N ASN A 249 -12.83 -19.21 9.69
CA ASN A 249 -11.86 -18.70 10.65
C ASN A 249 -10.50 -19.37 10.34
N LYS A 250 -9.51 -18.56 9.91
CA LYS A 250 -8.23 -19.10 9.44
C LYS A 250 -7.48 -19.91 10.49
N TYR A 251 -7.63 -19.54 11.77
CA TYR A 251 -6.94 -20.23 12.86
C TYR A 251 -7.51 -21.62 13.17
N GLU A 252 -8.68 -21.96 12.64
CA GLU A 252 -9.26 -23.31 12.73
C GLU A 252 -8.89 -24.21 11.53
N LEU A 253 -8.17 -23.65 10.54
CA LEU A 253 -7.72 -24.39 9.36
C LEU A 253 -6.47 -25.22 9.65
N ASP A 254 -6.33 -26.32 8.92
CA ASP A 254 -5.18 -27.22 9.02
C ASP A 254 -3.86 -26.48 8.77
N SER A 255 -3.81 -25.53 7.86
CA SER A 255 -2.61 -24.74 7.56
C SER A 255 -2.05 -24.00 8.79
N TYR A 256 -2.91 -23.44 9.64
CA TYR A 256 -2.49 -22.77 10.88
C TYR A 256 -2.16 -23.77 12.00
N ARG A 257 -2.95 -24.84 12.13
CA ARG A 257 -2.64 -25.92 13.09
C ARG A 257 -1.28 -26.54 12.79
N ASP A 258 -1.01 -26.85 11.53
CA ASP A 258 0.25 -27.45 11.10
C ASP A 258 1.42 -26.46 11.26
N CYS A 259 1.18 -25.16 10.99
CA CYS A 259 2.15 -24.10 11.27
C CYS A 259 2.54 -24.10 12.75
N PHE A 260 1.59 -24.06 13.68
CA PHE A 260 1.87 -24.03 15.11
C PHE A 260 2.58 -25.30 15.59
N GLU A 261 2.21 -26.46 15.06
CA GLU A 261 2.92 -27.72 15.35
C GLU A 261 4.37 -27.66 14.91
N VAL A 262 4.62 -27.22 13.68
CA VAL A 262 5.97 -27.12 13.12
C VAL A 262 6.81 -26.08 13.85
N MET A 263 6.25 -24.92 14.18
CA MET A 263 6.99 -23.88 14.94
C MET A 263 7.38 -24.38 16.33
N SER A 264 6.49 -25.08 17.03
CA SER A 264 6.81 -25.71 18.32
C SER A 264 7.95 -26.73 18.18
N ASP A 265 7.90 -27.57 17.16
CA ASP A 265 8.93 -28.58 16.86
C ASP A 265 10.26 -27.92 16.49
N TRP A 266 10.26 -26.86 15.68
CA TRP A 266 11.46 -26.11 15.29
C TRP A 266 12.09 -25.38 16.45
N TYR A 267 11.30 -24.82 17.37
CA TYR A 267 11.84 -24.24 18.61
C TYR A 267 12.51 -25.32 19.47
N GLN A 268 11.90 -26.47 19.68
CA GLN A 268 12.49 -27.59 20.42
C GLN A 268 13.75 -28.15 19.74
N LYS A 269 13.77 -28.20 18.42
CA LYS A 269 14.93 -28.56 17.61
C LYS A 269 16.00 -27.44 17.61
N GLY A 270 15.72 -26.24 18.12
CA GLY A 270 16.62 -25.10 18.14
C GLY A 270 16.91 -24.54 16.74
N TYR A 271 15.97 -24.66 15.81
CA TYR A 271 16.00 -23.93 14.53
C TYR A 271 15.51 -22.49 14.71
N ILE A 272 14.62 -22.26 15.67
CA ILE A 272 14.23 -20.95 16.19
C ILE A 272 15.09 -20.65 17.42
N ARG A 273 15.55 -19.42 17.55
CA ARG A 273 16.46 -18.99 18.65
C ARG A 273 15.75 -19.02 20.01
N GLU A 274 16.50 -19.39 21.07
CA GLU A 274 15.95 -19.58 22.42
C GLU A 274 15.46 -18.28 23.08
N ASP A 275 15.99 -17.12 22.68
CA ASP A 275 15.66 -15.82 23.27
C ASP A 275 14.53 -15.08 22.51
N VAL A 276 13.83 -15.77 21.60
CA VAL A 276 12.78 -15.18 20.74
C VAL A 276 11.73 -14.39 21.51
N ALA A 277 11.27 -14.90 22.66
CA ALA A 277 10.26 -14.25 23.50
C ALA A 277 10.69 -12.89 24.10
N TYR A 278 11.96 -12.55 24.03
CA TYR A 278 12.50 -11.29 24.57
C TYR A 278 12.82 -10.27 23.49
N LEU A 279 12.57 -10.58 22.22
CA LEU A 279 12.85 -9.71 21.10
C LEU A 279 11.65 -8.83 20.80
N ILE A 280 11.85 -7.51 20.69
CA ILE A 280 10.79 -6.56 20.37
C ILE A 280 10.39 -6.65 18.88
N ASN A 281 11.38 -6.89 18.01
CA ASN A 281 11.19 -7.16 16.58
C ASN A 281 12.19 -8.22 16.14
N PRO A 282 11.87 -9.50 16.27
CA PRO A 282 12.82 -10.60 16.04
C PRO A 282 13.42 -10.67 14.63
N GLY A 283 12.73 -10.12 13.63
CA GLY A 283 13.22 -10.04 12.23
C GLY A 283 14.12 -8.85 11.96
N GLU A 284 14.12 -7.82 12.81
CA GLU A 284 14.81 -6.55 12.52
C GLU A 284 15.68 -6.10 13.70
N GLU A 285 16.94 -6.44 13.70
CA GLU A 285 17.92 -5.73 14.52
C GLU A 285 18.51 -4.55 13.70
N ASN A 286 18.25 -3.33 14.12
CA ASN A 286 18.73 -2.10 13.46
C ASN A 286 18.20 -1.89 12.01
N GLY A 287 16.96 -2.32 11.71
CA GLY A 287 16.38 -2.20 10.38
C GLY A 287 16.99 -3.14 9.33
N LYS A 288 17.68 -4.19 9.77
CA LYS A 288 18.29 -5.21 8.92
C LYS A 288 17.79 -6.58 9.34
N ILE A 289 17.37 -7.38 8.36
CA ILE A 289 17.15 -8.83 8.54
C ILE A 289 18.52 -9.48 8.68
N SER A 290 19.21 -9.21 9.80
CA SER A 290 20.57 -9.64 9.99
C SER A 290 20.64 -10.97 10.71
N GLY A 291 21.29 -11.94 10.11
CA GLY A 291 21.67 -13.22 10.71
C GLY A 291 20.64 -14.35 10.60
N ASN A 292 19.42 -14.12 10.08
CA ASN A 292 18.50 -15.20 9.73
C ASN A 292 18.97 -15.91 8.47
N ILE A 293 19.02 -17.24 8.49
CA ILE A 293 19.47 -18.05 7.35
C ILE A 293 18.35 -18.36 6.35
N LEU A 294 17.10 -18.23 6.78
CA LEU A 294 15.89 -18.50 6.03
C LEU A 294 14.77 -17.61 6.52
N PHE A 295 14.07 -16.98 5.59
CA PHE A 295 12.85 -16.21 5.87
C PHE A 295 11.93 -16.16 4.63
N VAL A 296 10.69 -15.71 4.81
CA VAL A 296 9.69 -15.57 3.76
C VAL A 296 9.26 -14.10 3.69
N GLU A 297 9.39 -13.48 2.54
CA GLU A 297 8.85 -12.14 2.29
C GLU A 297 7.71 -12.19 1.28
N GLU A 298 6.79 -11.27 1.39
CA GLU A 298 5.84 -10.97 0.33
C GLU A 298 6.52 -9.98 -0.62
N THR A 299 6.88 -10.45 -1.81
CA THR A 299 7.56 -9.65 -2.83
C THR A 299 6.83 -9.75 -4.16
N GLY A 300 6.43 -8.61 -4.72
CA GLY A 300 5.74 -8.56 -6.00
C GLY A 300 6.63 -8.95 -7.18
N GLU A 301 7.94 -8.76 -7.04
CA GLU A 301 8.90 -8.95 -8.12
C GLU A 301 10.29 -9.26 -7.60
N LYS A 302 11.14 -9.83 -8.47
CA LYS A 302 12.56 -9.94 -8.16
C LYS A 302 13.09 -8.54 -7.85
N LYS A 303 13.48 -8.33 -6.60
CA LYS A 303 14.25 -7.13 -6.25
C LYS A 303 15.44 -7.06 -7.20
N SER A 304 15.77 -5.87 -7.67
CA SER A 304 16.89 -5.70 -8.58
C SER A 304 18.16 -6.30 -7.95
N VAL A 305 19.13 -6.63 -8.79
CA VAL A 305 20.46 -7.08 -8.31
C VAL A 305 21.08 -6.07 -7.33
N PHE A 306 20.59 -4.82 -7.35
CA PHE A 306 21.06 -3.71 -6.51
C PHE A 306 20.18 -3.48 -5.27
N ASP A 307 18.94 -3.96 -5.27
CA ASP A 307 18.08 -4.06 -4.07
C ASP A 307 18.30 -5.44 -3.42
N GLN A 308 19.54 -5.80 -3.20
CA GLN A 308 19.80 -6.89 -2.29
C GLN A 308 19.11 -6.53 -0.97
N ILE A 309 18.24 -7.42 -0.52
CA ILE A 309 17.86 -7.42 0.88
C ILE A 309 19.15 -7.28 1.62
N ASP A 310 19.26 -6.28 2.49
CA ASP A 310 20.49 -5.96 3.22
C ASP A 310 20.80 -7.12 4.18
N THR A 311 21.11 -8.26 3.57
CA THR A 311 21.62 -9.46 4.23
C THR A 311 23.13 -9.37 4.24
N GLU A 312 23.73 -9.73 5.34
CA GLU A 312 25.21 -9.84 5.46
C GLU A 312 25.79 -10.94 4.55
N TYR A 313 24.96 -11.56 3.67
CA TYR A 313 25.31 -12.68 2.81
C TYR A 313 24.59 -12.61 1.47
N GLU A 314 25.11 -13.28 0.47
CA GLU A 314 24.42 -13.49 -0.81
C GLU A 314 23.20 -14.37 -0.61
N SER A 315 22.01 -13.91 -1.05
CA SER A 315 20.75 -14.64 -0.90
C SER A 315 20.31 -15.34 -2.19
N MET A 316 19.63 -16.48 -2.03
CA MET A 316 18.79 -17.08 -3.06
C MET A 316 17.35 -16.72 -2.78
N GLN A 317 16.57 -16.44 -3.84
CA GLN A 317 15.17 -16.04 -3.75
C GLN A 317 14.33 -16.90 -4.69
N GLY A 318 13.17 -17.36 -4.22
CA GLY A 318 12.26 -18.15 -5.03
C GLY A 318 10.81 -18.03 -4.60
N ASP A 319 9.94 -17.88 -5.57
CA ASP A 319 8.48 -17.81 -5.40
C ASP A 319 7.95 -19.16 -4.91
N LEU A 320 7.22 -19.15 -3.79
CA LEU A 320 6.57 -20.30 -3.17
C LEU A 320 5.14 -20.51 -3.65
N GLU A 321 4.62 -19.60 -4.47
CA GLU A 321 3.27 -19.65 -5.05
C GLU A 321 3.38 -19.68 -6.59
N GLY A 322 2.78 -20.63 -7.23
CA GLY A 322 2.82 -20.79 -8.71
C GLY A 322 1.78 -19.94 -9.44
N TYR A 323 1.20 -18.91 -8.82
CA TYR A 323 0.10 -18.11 -9.36
C TYR A 323 0.22 -16.64 -8.94
N ARG A 324 -0.54 -15.76 -9.62
CA ARG A 324 -0.78 -14.38 -9.21
C ARG A 324 -2.25 -14.20 -8.91
N TYR A 325 -2.58 -13.33 -7.95
CA TYR A 325 -3.94 -13.13 -7.49
C TYR A 325 -4.25 -11.67 -7.22
N ILE A 326 -5.38 -11.21 -7.76
CA ILE A 326 -5.92 -9.89 -7.52
C ILE A 326 -7.05 -10.01 -6.50
N SER A 327 -6.86 -9.49 -5.30
CA SER A 327 -7.85 -9.50 -4.22
C SER A 327 -9.09 -8.67 -4.57
N GLY A 328 -10.21 -8.97 -3.93
CA GLY A 328 -11.48 -8.29 -4.18
C GLY A 328 -11.48 -6.79 -3.87
N ASP A 329 -10.60 -6.37 -2.99
CA ASP A 329 -10.38 -4.96 -2.64
C ASP A 329 -9.31 -4.26 -3.49
N THR A 330 -8.56 -4.99 -4.31
CA THR A 330 -7.53 -4.44 -5.19
C THR A 330 -8.11 -3.48 -6.22
N GLY A 331 -7.36 -2.42 -6.53
CA GLY A 331 -7.79 -1.35 -7.43
C GLY A 331 -8.69 -0.31 -6.76
N ARG A 332 -8.88 -0.40 -5.44
CA ARG A 332 -9.50 0.65 -4.63
C ARG A 332 -8.47 1.66 -4.10
N ASN A 333 -7.18 1.36 -4.24
CA ASN A 333 -6.13 2.32 -3.99
C ASN A 333 -6.24 3.44 -5.02
N CYS A 334 -6.39 4.66 -4.55
CA CYS A 334 -6.62 5.81 -5.42
C CYS A 334 -6.14 7.11 -4.79
N LEU A 335 -6.00 8.12 -5.63
CA LEU A 335 -5.88 9.50 -5.20
C LEU A 335 -7.26 10.14 -5.23
N VAL A 336 -7.59 10.93 -4.23
CA VAL A 336 -8.87 11.64 -4.14
C VAL A 336 -8.64 13.14 -4.00
N ILE A 337 -9.61 13.92 -4.48
CA ILE A 337 -9.73 15.33 -4.15
C ILE A 337 -10.73 15.42 -3.01
N SER A 338 -10.29 15.99 -1.88
CA SER A 338 -11.13 16.12 -0.70
C SER A 338 -12.24 17.14 -0.92
N LYS A 339 -13.37 16.94 -0.25
CA LYS A 339 -14.47 17.91 -0.20
C LYS A 339 -14.02 19.27 0.38
N THR A 340 -13.00 19.30 1.22
CA THR A 340 -12.47 20.50 1.85
C THR A 340 -11.42 21.22 1.00
N SER A 341 -11.10 20.72 -0.19
CA SER A 341 -10.15 21.34 -1.10
C SER A 341 -10.55 22.77 -1.44
N LYS A 342 -9.56 23.67 -1.37
CA LYS A 342 -9.68 25.06 -1.80
C LYS A 342 -9.28 25.25 -3.26
N TYR A 343 -8.53 24.30 -3.81
CA TYR A 343 -7.94 24.38 -5.16
C TYR A 343 -8.20 23.07 -5.95
N PRO A 344 -9.48 22.64 -6.09
CA PRO A 344 -9.76 21.32 -6.69
C PRO A 344 -9.39 21.24 -8.18
N LYS A 345 -9.42 22.35 -8.90
CA LYS A 345 -9.01 22.40 -10.30
C LYS A 345 -7.50 22.26 -10.42
N GLU A 346 -6.76 23.02 -9.65
CA GLU A 346 -5.29 22.98 -9.59
C GLU A 346 -4.80 21.60 -9.11
N ALA A 347 -5.50 20.99 -8.17
CA ALA A 347 -5.22 19.61 -7.74
C ALA A 347 -5.39 18.62 -8.89
N MET A 348 -6.45 18.73 -9.69
CA MET A 348 -6.65 17.89 -10.87
C MET A 348 -5.61 18.16 -11.96
N GLU A 349 -5.27 19.43 -12.20
CA GLU A 349 -4.22 19.81 -13.17
C GLU A 349 -2.85 19.22 -12.78
N LEU A 350 -2.49 19.25 -11.49
CA LEU A 350 -1.27 18.62 -10.99
C LEU A 350 -1.30 17.10 -11.20
N LEU A 351 -2.37 16.42 -10.82
CA LEU A 351 -2.49 14.98 -10.99
C LEU A 351 -2.47 14.58 -12.47
N ASN A 352 -3.09 15.39 -13.34
CA ASN A 352 -3.03 15.16 -14.78
C ASN A 352 -1.60 15.35 -15.33
N LEU A 353 -0.87 16.38 -14.88
CA LEU A 353 0.53 16.61 -15.27
C LEU A 353 1.40 15.41 -14.87
N LEU A 354 1.28 14.89 -13.65
CA LEU A 354 2.06 13.74 -13.19
C LEU A 354 1.77 12.44 -13.97
N HIS A 355 0.64 12.37 -14.69
CA HIS A 355 0.28 11.26 -15.59
C HIS A 355 0.60 11.56 -17.06
N SER A 356 1.06 12.75 -17.39
CA SER A 356 1.44 13.11 -18.77
C SER A 356 2.92 12.78 -19.03
N GLU A 357 3.28 12.60 -20.30
CA GLU A 357 4.69 12.47 -20.69
C GLU A 357 5.53 13.74 -20.34
N GLU A 358 4.88 14.91 -20.35
CA GLU A 358 5.50 16.18 -20.03
C GLU A 358 5.89 16.27 -18.53
N GLY A 359 5.06 15.69 -17.64
CA GLY A 359 5.28 15.65 -16.20
C GLY A 359 6.09 14.47 -15.70
N LYS A 360 6.57 13.59 -16.59
CA LYS A 360 7.24 12.34 -16.22
C LYS A 360 8.49 12.55 -15.35
N GLU A 361 9.33 13.54 -15.68
CA GLU A 361 10.52 13.85 -14.88
C GLU A 361 10.14 14.43 -13.50
N LEU A 362 9.04 15.20 -13.44
CA LEU A 362 8.51 15.69 -12.16
C LEU A 362 7.99 14.53 -11.28
N TYR A 363 7.33 13.54 -11.89
CA TYR A 363 6.95 12.31 -11.18
C TYR A 363 8.18 11.54 -10.67
N ARG A 364 9.21 11.39 -11.51
CA ARG A 364 10.47 10.70 -11.17
C ARG A 364 11.16 11.32 -9.95
N LEU A 365 11.12 12.64 -9.86
CA LEU A 365 11.66 13.37 -8.70
C LEU A 365 10.94 12.97 -7.40
N LEU A 366 9.60 12.89 -7.42
CA LEU A 366 8.82 12.40 -6.27
C LEU A 366 9.06 10.92 -5.97
N ALA A 367 9.14 10.10 -7.00
CA ALA A 367 9.25 8.66 -6.86
C ALA A 367 10.65 8.19 -6.48
N ASN A 368 11.69 8.85 -6.96
CA ASN A 368 13.07 8.35 -6.91
C ASN A 368 14.07 9.31 -6.24
N GLY A 369 13.69 10.59 -6.05
CA GLY A 369 14.59 11.62 -5.57
C GLY A 369 15.49 12.18 -6.68
N VAL A 370 16.68 12.62 -6.32
CA VAL A 370 17.61 13.39 -7.17
C VAL A 370 18.73 12.51 -7.70
N GLU A 371 18.95 12.55 -9.03
CA GLU A 371 20.05 11.82 -9.66
C GLU A 371 21.41 12.20 -9.07
N LYS A 372 22.32 11.25 -8.88
CA LYS A 372 23.64 11.34 -8.26
C LYS A 372 23.63 11.65 -6.75
N THR A 373 22.47 11.91 -6.19
CA THR A 373 22.30 12.10 -4.75
C THR A 373 21.57 10.88 -4.15
N ASP A 374 20.49 10.43 -4.77
CA ASP A 374 19.66 9.35 -4.27
C ASP A 374 19.78 8.08 -5.12
N TYR A 375 20.07 8.26 -6.40
CA TYR A 375 20.26 7.16 -7.35
C TYR A 375 21.27 7.54 -8.46
N ILE A 376 21.71 6.52 -9.19
CA ILE A 376 22.45 6.66 -10.45
C ILE A 376 21.76 5.88 -11.54
N ARG A 377 21.80 6.36 -12.79
CA ARG A 377 21.38 5.57 -13.94
C ARG A 377 22.41 4.48 -14.23
N VAL A 378 21.96 3.24 -14.35
CA VAL A 378 22.85 2.10 -14.64
C VAL A 378 23.49 2.27 -16.03
N ARG A 379 22.71 2.77 -17.00
CA ARG A 379 23.16 3.21 -18.31
C ARG A 379 22.40 4.47 -18.70
N GLN A 380 23.04 5.38 -19.38
CA GLN A 380 22.46 6.70 -19.73
C GLN A 380 21.31 6.62 -20.76
N ASP A 381 21.22 5.52 -21.49
CA ASP A 381 20.22 5.26 -22.53
C ASP A 381 19.04 4.41 -22.06
N THR A 382 18.95 4.14 -20.75
CA THR A 382 17.87 3.34 -20.15
C THR A 382 17.22 4.05 -18.99
N ASP A 383 15.96 3.69 -18.70
CA ASP A 383 15.23 4.12 -17.52
C ASP A 383 15.49 3.20 -16.30
N ILE A 384 16.66 2.55 -16.25
CA ILE A 384 17.06 1.67 -15.15
C ILE A 384 18.02 2.40 -14.21
N ILE A 385 17.70 2.37 -12.91
CA ILE A 385 18.50 3.02 -11.88
C ILE A 385 19.03 2.03 -10.83
N ALA A 386 20.15 2.40 -10.21
CA ALA A 386 20.63 1.83 -8.97
C ALA A 386 20.55 2.88 -7.86
N ARG A 387 20.00 2.51 -6.73
CA ARG A 387 19.91 3.39 -5.57
C ARG A 387 21.25 3.55 -4.88
N MET A 388 21.48 4.71 -4.32
CA MET A 388 22.63 4.94 -3.47
C MET A 388 22.39 4.26 -2.12
N THR A 389 23.38 3.47 -1.67
CA THR A 389 23.29 2.65 -0.44
C THR A 389 24.41 2.94 0.55
N ASP A 390 25.21 3.98 0.31
CA ASP A 390 26.24 4.39 1.27
C ASP A 390 25.62 4.95 2.57
N ASN A 391 26.43 5.25 3.57
CA ASN A 391 25.97 5.75 4.87
C ASN A 391 25.48 7.20 4.84
N ASN A 392 25.31 7.80 3.66
CA ASN A 392 24.80 9.15 3.52
C ASN A 392 23.26 9.14 3.54
N HIS A 393 22.67 10.29 3.80
CA HIS A 393 21.23 10.47 3.83
C HIS A 393 20.64 10.49 2.42
N HIS A 394 20.26 9.34 1.90
CA HIS A 394 19.58 9.19 0.62
C HIS A 394 18.07 9.11 0.78
N TYR A 395 17.34 9.62 -0.22
CA TYR A 395 15.90 9.50 -0.29
C TYR A 395 15.52 8.02 -0.41
N LYS A 396 14.92 7.48 0.64
CA LYS A 396 14.47 6.09 0.69
C LYS A 396 12.97 6.03 0.45
N TYR A 397 12.51 4.94 -0.17
CA TYR A 397 11.08 4.67 -0.34
C TYR A 397 10.42 4.33 0.99
N SER A 398 10.19 5.31 1.81
CA SER A 398 9.26 5.19 2.93
C SER A 398 7.80 5.42 2.50
N VAL A 399 7.61 5.85 1.25
CA VAL A 399 6.33 5.89 0.53
C VAL A 399 6.50 5.12 -0.77
N SER A 400 5.62 4.18 -1.05
CA SER A 400 5.65 3.47 -2.32
C SER A 400 5.48 4.46 -3.49
N PRO A 401 6.32 4.40 -4.54
CA PRO A 401 6.18 5.28 -5.70
C PRO A 401 4.79 5.26 -6.33
N VAL A 402 4.09 4.14 -6.28
CA VAL A 402 2.71 4.00 -6.77
C VAL A 402 1.73 4.96 -6.07
N ASN A 403 2.03 5.37 -4.84
CA ASN A 403 1.19 6.29 -4.08
C ASN A 403 1.14 7.71 -4.66
N PHE A 404 2.00 8.03 -5.63
CA PHE A 404 1.94 9.27 -6.40
C PHE A 404 1.08 9.14 -7.69
N GLY A 405 0.55 7.95 -7.99
CA GLY A 405 -0.46 7.73 -9.01
C GLY A 405 -0.04 6.85 -10.18
N ASN A 406 1.21 6.92 -10.68
CA ASN A 406 1.62 6.18 -11.87
C ASN A 406 3.03 5.61 -11.77
N LEU A 407 3.17 4.39 -11.24
CA LEU A 407 4.47 3.72 -11.12
C LEU A 407 5.24 3.67 -12.44
N PHE A 408 4.54 3.49 -13.57
CA PHE A 408 5.18 3.34 -14.90
C PHE A 408 5.82 4.64 -15.43
N HIS A 409 5.58 5.78 -14.77
CA HIS A 409 6.33 7.01 -15.00
C HIS A 409 7.65 7.08 -14.20
N GLY A 410 7.86 6.18 -13.23
CA GLY A 410 9.11 6.07 -12.49
C GLY A 410 10.25 5.47 -13.28
N PHE A 411 11.28 5.06 -12.56
CA PHE A 411 12.39 4.28 -13.09
C PHE A 411 12.26 2.82 -12.72
N GLU A 412 12.76 1.94 -13.57
CA GLU A 412 12.92 0.52 -13.28
C GLU A 412 14.16 0.26 -12.41
N LEU A 413 14.07 -0.74 -11.55
CA LEU A 413 15.23 -1.24 -10.78
C LEU A 413 15.93 -2.41 -11.47
N CYS A 414 15.28 -3.06 -12.43
CA CYS A 414 15.84 -4.07 -13.30
C CYS A 414 15.14 -4.03 -14.66
N GLU A 415 15.84 -4.53 -15.68
CA GLU A 415 15.33 -4.54 -17.06
C GLU A 415 14.03 -5.34 -17.19
N GLY A 416 13.00 -4.73 -17.77
CA GLY A 416 11.70 -5.33 -18.01
C GLY A 416 10.81 -5.47 -16.79
N GLN A 417 11.09 -4.73 -15.71
CA GLN A 417 10.28 -4.75 -14.50
C GLN A 417 8.84 -4.33 -14.78
N PHE A 418 8.65 -3.24 -15.51
CA PHE A 418 7.30 -2.73 -15.79
C PHE A 418 6.52 -3.65 -16.75
N ASP A 419 7.19 -4.22 -17.74
CA ASP A 419 6.58 -5.22 -18.62
C ASP A 419 6.12 -6.44 -17.82
N LYS A 420 6.92 -6.88 -16.86
CA LYS A 420 6.57 -8.01 -15.99
C LYS A 420 5.40 -7.71 -15.05
N ILE A 421 5.30 -6.49 -14.53
CA ILE A 421 4.13 -6.04 -13.77
C ILE A 421 2.87 -6.13 -14.63
N GLN A 422 2.93 -5.63 -15.86
CA GLN A 422 1.78 -5.64 -16.77
C GLN A 422 1.37 -7.08 -17.16
N GLU A 423 2.33 -7.96 -17.47
CA GLU A 423 2.05 -9.38 -17.71
C GLU A 423 1.37 -10.02 -16.49
N ASN A 424 1.94 -9.85 -15.30
CA ASN A 424 1.38 -10.39 -14.08
C ASN A 424 -0.02 -9.86 -13.78
N ASN A 425 -0.30 -8.56 -14.04
CA ASN A 425 -1.64 -7.99 -13.92
C ASN A 425 -2.64 -8.68 -14.87
N GLN A 426 -2.22 -9.01 -16.09
CA GLN A 426 -3.07 -9.66 -17.10
C GLN A 426 -3.31 -11.14 -16.80
N GLU A 427 -2.30 -11.85 -16.29
CA GLU A 427 -2.35 -13.29 -16.03
C GLU A 427 -2.94 -13.64 -14.66
N ALA A 428 -3.04 -12.66 -13.76
CA ALA A 428 -3.51 -12.89 -12.40
C ALA A 428 -4.97 -13.34 -12.36
N MET A 429 -5.24 -14.30 -11.48
CA MET A 429 -6.61 -14.68 -11.13
C MET A 429 -7.29 -13.56 -10.36
N ILE A 430 -8.50 -13.21 -10.77
CA ILE A 430 -9.29 -12.15 -10.11
C ILE A 430 -10.19 -12.78 -9.04
N SER A 431 -10.26 -12.14 -7.88
CA SER A 431 -11.15 -12.55 -6.79
C SER A 431 -12.61 -12.63 -7.24
N ARG A 432 -13.30 -13.67 -6.80
CA ARG A 432 -14.76 -13.78 -6.95
C ARG A 432 -15.51 -12.70 -6.16
N LEU A 433 -14.83 -12.14 -5.15
CA LEU A 433 -15.34 -11.08 -4.30
C LEU A 433 -14.97 -9.67 -4.80
N GLU A 434 -14.53 -9.55 -6.05
CA GLU A 434 -14.27 -8.25 -6.64
C GLU A 434 -15.50 -7.34 -6.53
N GLY A 435 -15.33 -6.20 -5.85
CA GLY A 435 -16.40 -5.26 -5.55
C GLY A 435 -17.19 -5.54 -4.26
N PHE A 436 -16.92 -6.65 -3.56
CA PHE A 436 -17.53 -6.92 -2.26
C PHE A 436 -17.01 -5.96 -1.18
N GLU A 437 -17.91 -5.46 -0.35
CA GLU A 437 -17.60 -4.62 0.81
C GLU A 437 -18.30 -5.18 2.05
N LEU A 438 -17.49 -5.54 3.05
CA LEU A 438 -18.00 -6.07 4.30
C LEU A 438 -18.58 -4.97 5.18
N ASP A 439 -19.84 -5.10 5.57
CA ASP A 439 -20.47 -4.26 6.60
C ASP A 439 -20.26 -4.89 7.99
N VAL A 440 -19.37 -4.32 8.78
CA VAL A 440 -19.00 -4.84 10.10
C VAL A 440 -19.95 -4.42 11.23
N ARG A 441 -20.91 -3.52 11.00
CA ARG A 441 -21.74 -2.92 12.07
C ARG A 441 -22.44 -3.94 12.95
N MET A 442 -22.88 -5.07 12.40
CA MET A 442 -23.58 -6.12 13.15
C MET A 442 -22.67 -7.07 13.92
N ILE A 443 -21.37 -7.06 13.62
CA ILE A 443 -20.36 -7.98 14.17
C ILE A 443 -19.16 -7.27 14.81
N ALA A 444 -19.16 -5.94 14.86
CA ALA A 444 -18.02 -5.15 15.33
C ALA A 444 -17.59 -5.48 16.76
N VAL A 445 -18.54 -5.85 17.63
CA VAL A 445 -18.26 -6.19 19.03
C VAL A 445 -17.55 -7.55 19.11
N GLU A 446 -18.02 -8.52 18.37
CA GLU A 446 -17.42 -9.85 18.30
C GLU A 446 -16.02 -9.78 17.67
N MET A 447 -15.87 -9.07 16.54
CA MET A 447 -14.58 -8.89 15.87
C MET A 447 -13.54 -8.28 16.82
N LYS A 448 -13.89 -7.22 17.54
CA LYS A 448 -12.96 -6.62 18.51
C LYS A 448 -12.54 -7.58 19.64
N LYS A 449 -13.44 -8.45 20.12
CA LYS A 449 -13.08 -9.48 21.11
C LYS A 449 -12.13 -10.52 20.52
N ILE A 450 -12.41 -10.96 19.28
CA ILE A 450 -11.59 -11.93 18.57
C ILE A 450 -10.19 -11.37 18.32
N ASP A 451 -10.06 -10.11 17.90
CA ASP A 451 -8.76 -9.45 17.71
C ASP A 451 -7.91 -9.48 19.00
N LEU A 452 -8.52 -9.19 20.16
CA LEU A 452 -7.83 -9.26 21.46
C LEU A 452 -7.38 -10.68 21.82
N ILE A 453 -8.17 -11.69 21.46
CA ILE A 453 -7.82 -13.10 21.68
C ILE A 453 -6.67 -13.48 20.75
N VAL A 454 -6.74 -13.12 19.47
CA VAL A 454 -5.67 -13.34 18.50
C VAL A 454 -4.35 -12.71 18.97
N GLN A 455 -4.36 -11.46 19.41
CA GLN A 455 -3.17 -10.78 19.94
C GLN A 455 -2.53 -11.50 21.14
N ARG A 456 -3.32 -12.19 21.94
CA ARG A 456 -2.82 -12.93 23.12
C ARG A 456 -2.20 -14.28 22.77
N TYR A 457 -2.80 -15.03 21.83
CA TYR A 457 -2.42 -16.41 21.57
C TYR A 457 -1.50 -16.59 20.35
N LYS A 458 -1.66 -15.72 19.33
CA LYS A 458 -0.94 -15.90 18.05
C LYS A 458 0.57 -15.90 18.25
N GLU A 459 1.09 -14.90 18.95
CA GLU A 459 2.53 -14.71 19.09
C GLU A 459 3.23 -15.91 19.77
N PRO A 460 2.85 -16.38 20.98
CA PRO A 460 3.46 -17.54 21.59
C PRO A 460 3.39 -18.82 20.75
N LEU A 461 2.32 -19.00 19.98
CA LEU A 461 2.13 -20.17 19.12
C LEU A 461 3.06 -20.13 17.89
N ILE A 462 3.23 -18.96 17.24
CA ILE A 462 4.13 -18.85 16.10
C ILE A 462 5.61 -18.81 16.53
N GLU A 463 5.93 -18.38 17.75
CA GLU A 463 7.27 -18.46 18.34
C GLU A 463 7.65 -19.90 18.71
N GLY A 464 6.66 -20.77 18.86
CA GLY A 464 6.87 -22.17 19.28
C GLY A 464 7.29 -22.35 20.74
N ILE A 465 7.21 -21.29 21.55
CA ILE A 465 7.71 -21.28 22.96
C ILE A 465 6.74 -21.95 23.94
N THR A 466 5.56 -22.28 23.53
CA THR A 466 4.54 -22.85 24.38
C THR A 466 4.95 -24.26 24.84
N GLN A 467 4.72 -24.57 26.13
CA GLN A 467 5.08 -25.89 26.68
C GLN A 467 4.21 -27.03 26.10
N ASP A 468 2.94 -26.73 25.87
CA ASP A 468 1.96 -27.63 25.25
C ASP A 468 1.13 -26.83 24.23
N TRP A 469 1.66 -26.71 23.02
CA TRP A 469 0.99 -25.98 21.96
C TRP A 469 -0.41 -26.51 21.62
N LYS A 470 -0.66 -27.83 21.83
CA LYS A 470 -1.96 -28.44 21.53
C LYS A 470 -3.04 -27.96 22.48
N THR A 471 -2.74 -27.95 23.78
CA THR A 471 -3.65 -27.44 24.79
C THR A 471 -3.91 -25.95 24.57
N GLU A 472 -2.87 -25.17 24.33
CA GLU A 472 -2.95 -23.71 24.12
C GLU A 472 -3.74 -23.38 22.83
N TYR A 473 -3.52 -24.11 21.76
CA TYR A 473 -4.29 -24.00 20.53
C TYR A 473 -5.79 -24.35 20.74
N GLN A 474 -6.08 -25.39 21.51
CA GLN A 474 -7.48 -25.74 21.85
C GLN A 474 -8.16 -24.64 22.67
N GLU A 475 -7.45 -24.06 23.64
CA GLU A 475 -7.95 -22.91 24.41
C GLU A 475 -8.18 -21.70 23.53
N PHE A 476 -7.26 -21.39 22.62
CA PHE A 476 -7.38 -20.34 21.62
C PHE A 476 -8.65 -20.49 20.78
N CYS A 477 -8.88 -21.65 20.18
CA CYS A 477 -10.08 -21.92 19.39
C CYS A 477 -11.36 -21.80 20.25
N ALA A 478 -11.37 -22.36 21.46
CA ALA A 478 -12.51 -22.32 22.35
C ALA A 478 -12.86 -20.86 22.79
N GLU A 479 -11.86 -20.04 23.07
CA GLU A 479 -12.10 -18.63 23.38
C GLU A 479 -12.63 -17.84 22.19
N MET A 480 -12.14 -18.09 20.97
CA MET A 480 -12.67 -17.46 19.74
C MET A 480 -14.14 -17.85 19.53
N GLU A 481 -14.49 -19.13 19.70
CA GLU A 481 -15.87 -19.60 19.62
C GLU A 481 -16.75 -18.89 20.66
N ALA A 482 -16.30 -18.82 21.91
CA ALA A 482 -17.01 -18.12 23.00
C ALA A 482 -17.14 -16.61 22.74
N ALA A 483 -16.19 -16.00 22.02
CA ALA A 483 -16.27 -14.60 21.59
C ALA A 483 -17.23 -14.36 20.43
N GLY A 484 -17.71 -15.42 19.77
CA GLY A 484 -18.69 -15.38 18.70
C GLY A 484 -18.12 -15.48 17.30
N SER A 485 -16.97 -16.16 17.09
CA SER A 485 -16.36 -16.35 15.77
C SER A 485 -17.32 -16.98 14.76
N GLN A 486 -18.11 -17.97 15.17
CA GLN A 486 -19.12 -18.59 14.32
C GLN A 486 -20.20 -17.60 13.85
N LYS A 487 -20.67 -16.72 14.75
CA LYS A 487 -21.61 -15.63 14.39
C LYS A 487 -21.01 -14.71 13.34
N VAL A 488 -19.72 -14.37 13.47
CA VAL A 488 -19.02 -13.53 12.48
C VAL A 488 -18.93 -14.23 11.14
N VAL A 489 -18.53 -15.51 11.10
CA VAL A 489 -18.49 -16.33 9.88
C VAL A 489 -19.85 -16.35 9.18
N GLU A 490 -20.93 -16.64 9.92
CA GLU A 490 -22.29 -16.69 9.37
C GLU A 490 -22.75 -15.36 8.80
N GLU A 491 -22.46 -14.25 9.47
CA GLU A 491 -22.85 -12.92 9.00
C GLU A 491 -22.06 -12.52 7.75
N ILE A 492 -20.73 -12.74 7.73
CA ILE A 492 -19.90 -12.47 6.54
C ILE A 492 -20.38 -13.33 5.36
N GLN A 493 -20.63 -14.65 5.58
CA GLN A 493 -21.13 -15.54 4.55
C GLN A 493 -22.47 -15.04 3.99
N ARG A 494 -23.39 -14.64 4.85
CA ARG A 494 -24.70 -14.08 4.46
C ARG A 494 -24.55 -12.83 3.57
N GLN A 495 -23.57 -11.98 3.85
CA GLN A 495 -23.31 -10.80 3.04
C GLN A 495 -22.70 -11.18 1.68
N ILE A 496 -21.74 -12.11 1.66
CA ILE A 496 -21.15 -12.65 0.41
C ILE A 496 -22.22 -13.27 -0.47
N ASP A 497 -23.08 -14.14 0.08
CA ASP A 497 -24.14 -14.80 -0.70
C ASP A 497 -25.08 -13.78 -1.33
N ARG A 498 -25.46 -12.73 -0.60
CA ARG A 498 -26.29 -11.62 -1.11
C ARG A 498 -25.57 -10.88 -2.24
N PHE A 499 -24.31 -10.54 -2.05
CA PHE A 499 -23.50 -9.86 -3.06
C PHE A 499 -23.40 -10.66 -4.36
N LEU A 500 -23.12 -11.96 -4.27
CA LEU A 500 -23.01 -12.82 -5.45
C LEU A 500 -24.33 -12.97 -6.22
N VAL A 501 -25.46 -13.01 -5.52
CA VAL A 501 -26.79 -13.00 -6.18
C VAL A 501 -26.99 -11.69 -6.94
N GLN A 502 -26.62 -10.56 -6.35
CA GLN A 502 -26.76 -9.24 -7.02
C GLN A 502 -25.80 -9.07 -8.20
N LYS A 503 -24.58 -9.60 -8.09
CA LYS A 503 -23.55 -9.53 -9.16
C LYS A 503 -23.94 -10.35 -10.39
N ASN A 504 -24.73 -11.42 -10.22
CA ASN A 504 -25.14 -12.36 -11.27
C ASN A 504 -26.54 -12.05 -11.84
N SER A 505 -27.26 -11.05 -11.34
CA SER A 505 -28.57 -10.60 -11.79
C SER A 505 -28.46 -9.39 -12.73
#